data_d3167d5afd66d899ac24fb2892d4a607
#
_entry.id   d3167d5afd66d899ac24fb2892d4a607
#
_cell.length_a   1.000
_cell.length_b   1.000
_cell.length_c   1.000
_cell.angle_alpha   90.00
_cell.angle_beta   90.00
_cell.angle_gamma   90.00
#
_symmetry.space_group_name_H-M   'P 1'
#
loop_
_entity.id
_entity.type
_entity.pdbx_description
1 polymer ?
#
loop_
_entity_poly.entity_id
_entity_poly.type
_entity_poly.pdbx_seq_one_letter_code
_entity_poly.pdbx_strand_id
1 'polypeptide(L)'
;MKIGIIGGTGPAGSGLALRLNVAGYDVVIGSRDKARSIEKVKELQALWPTHNLTITGGDNGDAVNCDLVVVATPWDSTATIVGEFASQLAGKIVVTMANALVKVGKEFQPLVPPRGSIAAHVQAEIPLSKVVAALQHLPAKELGNLNHHVDSDVLICSDHPEAIETVSDIVERIPGCRPLNTGRLSNALALEAFTAVMLQMNVRYKTRVAPRMTGLPDIDPISGRNLKI
;
A
#
# COMPACT_ATOMS: atom_id res chain seq x y z
N MET A 1 6.12 3.65 16.00
CA MET A 1 5.07 4.12 15.06
C MET A 1 4.06 3.01 14.87
N LYS A 2 2.79 3.32 14.99
CA LYS A 2 1.68 2.39 14.81
C LYS A 2 1.03 2.64 13.45
N ILE A 3 0.81 1.56 12.67
CA ILE A 3 0.26 1.65 11.31
C ILE A 3 -1.12 0.98 11.29
N GLY A 4 -2.12 1.73 10.86
CA GLY A 4 -3.47 1.21 10.64
C GLY A 4 -3.71 0.85 9.19
N ILE A 5 -4.42 -0.25 8.93
CA ILE A 5 -4.75 -0.69 7.57
C ILE A 5 -6.27 -0.78 7.42
N ILE A 6 -6.90 0.22 6.81
CA ILE A 6 -8.32 0.19 6.45
C ILE A 6 -8.53 -0.87 5.36
N GLY A 7 -9.52 -1.75 5.55
CA GLY A 7 -9.75 -2.87 4.64
C GLY A 7 -8.68 -3.97 4.73
N GLY A 8 -7.95 -4.02 5.85
CA GLY A 8 -6.80 -4.89 6.07
C GLY A 8 -7.09 -6.40 6.09
N THR A 9 -8.34 -6.82 6.06
CA THR A 9 -8.70 -8.27 6.01
C THR A 9 -8.57 -8.89 4.61
N GLY A 10 -8.43 -8.08 3.57
CA GLY A 10 -8.18 -8.55 2.20
C GLY A 10 -6.75 -9.07 2.00
N PRO A 11 -6.49 -9.82 0.91
CA PRO A 11 -5.17 -10.44 0.68
C PRO A 11 -4.00 -9.45 0.65
N ALA A 12 -4.17 -8.27 0.03
CA ALA A 12 -3.13 -7.25 -0.03
C ALA A 12 -2.90 -6.59 1.34
N GLY A 13 -3.99 -6.21 2.03
CA GLY A 13 -3.90 -5.56 3.34
C GLY A 13 -3.36 -6.48 4.43
N SER A 14 -3.81 -7.74 4.48
CA SER A 14 -3.32 -8.72 5.47
C SER A 14 -1.86 -9.15 5.19
N GLY A 15 -1.49 -9.29 3.91
CA GLY A 15 -0.11 -9.55 3.53
C GLY A 15 0.82 -8.38 3.88
N LEU A 16 0.39 -7.14 3.64
CA LEU A 16 1.15 -5.97 4.05
C LEU A 16 1.27 -5.89 5.58
N ALA A 17 0.19 -6.19 6.33
CA ALA A 17 0.22 -6.22 7.78
C ALA A 17 1.31 -7.17 8.33
N LEU A 18 1.45 -8.35 7.73
CA LEU A 18 2.53 -9.30 8.08
C LEU A 18 3.91 -8.68 7.87
N ARG A 19 4.17 -8.10 6.70
CA ARG A 19 5.46 -7.51 6.36
C ARG A 19 5.83 -6.34 7.28
N LEU A 20 4.88 -5.45 7.52
CA LEU A 20 5.08 -4.31 8.41
C LEU A 20 5.34 -4.75 9.85
N ASN A 21 4.61 -5.76 10.33
CA ASN A 21 4.81 -6.25 11.69
C ASN A 21 6.17 -6.93 11.86
N VAL A 22 6.59 -7.76 10.90
CA VAL A 22 7.95 -8.36 10.90
C VAL A 22 9.04 -7.29 10.75
N ALA A 23 8.76 -6.17 10.07
CA ALA A 23 9.65 -5.01 9.98
C ALA A 23 9.70 -4.17 11.29
N GLY A 24 8.97 -4.58 12.34
CA GLY A 24 9.01 -3.98 13.68
C GLY A 24 7.98 -2.87 13.93
N TYR A 25 6.92 -2.78 13.11
CA TYR A 25 5.82 -1.85 13.35
C TYR A 25 4.67 -2.51 14.12
N ASP A 26 4.02 -1.76 15.00
CA ASP A 26 2.72 -2.13 15.54
C ASP A 26 1.66 -1.94 14.47
N VAL A 27 0.85 -2.98 14.18
CA VAL A 27 -0.11 -2.94 13.09
C VAL A 27 -1.53 -3.22 13.59
N VAL A 28 -2.48 -2.40 13.12
CA VAL A 28 -3.91 -2.61 13.33
C VAL A 28 -4.56 -2.94 11.99
N ILE A 29 -5.14 -4.14 11.87
CA ILE A 29 -6.00 -4.51 10.75
C ILE A 29 -7.42 -3.98 11.04
N GLY A 30 -7.86 -2.99 10.24
CA GLY A 30 -9.21 -2.45 10.27
C GLY A 30 -10.16 -3.17 9.31
N SER A 31 -11.40 -3.28 9.70
CA SER A 31 -12.50 -3.80 8.90
C SER A 31 -13.80 -3.07 9.24
N ARG A 32 -14.80 -3.11 8.36
CA ARG A 32 -16.17 -2.69 8.69
C ARG A 32 -16.79 -3.58 9.77
N ASP A 33 -16.34 -4.82 9.84
CA ASP A 33 -16.72 -5.78 10.86
C ASP A 33 -15.48 -6.11 11.72
N LYS A 34 -15.50 -5.67 12.97
CA LYS A 34 -14.40 -5.88 13.94
C LYS A 34 -14.14 -7.36 14.22
N ALA A 35 -15.18 -8.19 14.26
CA ALA A 35 -15.01 -9.63 14.51
C ALA A 35 -14.21 -10.29 13.38
N ARG A 36 -14.48 -9.90 12.12
CA ARG A 36 -13.74 -10.38 10.96
C ARG A 36 -12.25 -10.02 10.99
N SER A 37 -11.89 -8.82 11.47
CA SER A 37 -10.49 -8.43 11.59
C SER A 37 -9.76 -9.20 12.69
N ILE A 38 -10.43 -9.43 13.83
CA ILE A 38 -9.90 -10.24 14.93
C ILE A 38 -9.68 -11.69 14.48
N GLU A 39 -10.63 -12.27 13.75
CA GLU A 39 -10.48 -13.60 13.18
C GLU A 39 -9.31 -13.68 12.20
N LYS A 40 -9.20 -12.68 11.30
CA LYS A 40 -8.07 -12.60 10.37
C LYS A 40 -6.71 -12.56 11.09
N VAL A 41 -6.60 -11.80 12.17
CA VAL A 41 -5.36 -11.77 12.98
C VAL A 41 -5.03 -13.15 13.54
N LYS A 42 -6.02 -13.87 14.08
CA LYS A 42 -5.81 -15.24 14.58
C LYS A 42 -5.34 -16.20 13.48
N GLU A 43 -5.94 -16.09 12.28
CA GLU A 43 -5.50 -16.87 11.11
C GLU A 43 -4.03 -16.60 10.76
N LEU A 44 -3.62 -15.31 10.73
CA LEU A 44 -2.24 -14.92 10.43
C LEU A 44 -1.25 -15.42 11.49
N GLN A 45 -1.59 -15.30 12.76
CA GLN A 45 -0.79 -15.82 13.86
C GLN A 45 -0.64 -17.35 13.84
N ALA A 46 -1.72 -18.05 13.50
CA ALA A 46 -1.70 -19.50 13.33
C ALA A 46 -0.88 -19.95 12.11
N LEU A 47 -0.89 -19.18 11.03
CA LEU A 47 -0.12 -19.47 9.82
C LEU A 47 1.39 -19.23 10.03
N TRP A 48 1.76 -18.26 10.86
CA TRP A 48 3.15 -17.85 11.11
C TRP A 48 3.54 -17.89 12.60
N PRO A 49 3.44 -19.05 13.27
CA PRO A 49 3.58 -19.13 14.73
C PRO A 49 4.98 -18.79 15.23
N THR A 50 6.00 -18.89 14.37
CA THR A 50 7.41 -18.62 14.74
C THR A 50 7.78 -17.12 14.67
N HIS A 51 6.90 -16.26 14.14
CA HIS A 51 7.21 -14.84 13.93
C HIS A 51 6.76 -13.91 15.06
N ASN A 52 6.14 -14.46 16.14
CA ASN A 52 5.67 -13.68 17.29
C ASN A 52 4.87 -12.42 16.90
N LEU A 53 3.92 -12.57 15.98
CA LEU A 53 3.17 -11.46 15.42
C LEU A 53 2.35 -10.72 16.48
N THR A 54 2.53 -9.40 16.57
CA THR A 54 1.82 -8.48 17.48
C THR A 54 0.71 -7.69 16.78
N ILE A 55 0.25 -8.15 15.61
CA ILE A 55 -0.84 -7.53 14.85
C ILE A 55 -2.12 -7.57 15.69
N THR A 56 -2.89 -6.49 15.67
CA THR A 56 -4.20 -6.41 16.33
C THR A 56 -5.33 -6.22 15.31
N GLY A 57 -6.51 -6.76 15.62
CA GLY A 57 -7.72 -6.58 14.84
C GLY A 57 -8.63 -5.52 15.46
N GLY A 58 -9.20 -4.64 14.63
CA GLY A 58 -10.11 -3.59 15.05
C GLY A 58 -11.16 -3.27 13.97
N ASP A 59 -11.98 -2.27 14.22
CA ASP A 59 -12.76 -1.65 13.15
C ASP A 59 -11.91 -0.62 12.36
N ASN A 60 -12.50 0.02 11.34
CA ASN A 60 -11.79 1.05 10.58
C ASN A 60 -11.49 2.28 11.44
N GLY A 61 -12.31 2.58 12.46
CA GLY A 61 -12.06 3.65 13.43
C GLY A 61 -10.80 3.37 14.27
N ASP A 62 -10.59 2.12 14.69
CA ASP A 62 -9.37 1.71 15.40
C ASP A 62 -8.12 1.90 14.49
N ALA A 63 -8.24 1.58 13.20
CA ALA A 63 -7.14 1.75 12.23
C ALA A 63 -6.81 3.22 11.95
N VAL A 64 -7.80 4.10 11.80
CA VAL A 64 -7.55 5.54 11.54
C VAL A 64 -6.94 6.27 12.73
N ASN A 65 -7.04 5.72 13.95
CA ASN A 65 -6.41 6.29 15.15
C ASN A 65 -4.90 6.02 15.25
N CYS A 66 -4.32 5.30 14.27
CA CYS A 66 -2.88 5.07 14.21
C CYS A 66 -2.11 6.29 13.68
N ASP A 67 -0.77 6.25 13.78
CA ASP A 67 0.12 7.34 13.38
C ASP A 67 0.13 7.54 11.84
N LEU A 68 0.10 6.44 11.10
CA LEU A 68 0.02 6.37 9.65
C LEU A 68 -1.07 5.39 9.25
N VAL A 69 -1.79 5.69 8.17
CA VAL A 69 -2.90 4.85 7.71
C VAL A 69 -2.67 4.38 6.27
N VAL A 70 -2.79 3.08 6.06
CA VAL A 70 -2.81 2.47 4.71
C VAL A 70 -4.25 2.12 4.35
N VAL A 71 -4.65 2.42 3.11
CA VAL A 71 -5.99 2.10 2.59
C VAL A 71 -5.86 0.98 1.56
N ALA A 72 -6.35 -0.21 1.92
CA ALA A 72 -6.29 -1.45 1.13
C ALA A 72 -7.71 -1.95 0.76
N THR A 73 -8.62 -1.02 0.50
CA THR A 73 -10.00 -1.30 0.09
C THR A 73 -10.12 -1.44 -1.44
N PRO A 74 -11.21 -2.03 -1.96
CA PRO A 74 -11.53 -1.93 -3.37
C PRO A 74 -11.58 -0.47 -3.84
N TRP A 75 -11.08 -0.19 -5.05
CA TRP A 75 -10.87 1.16 -5.56
C TRP A 75 -12.15 2.01 -5.61
N ASP A 76 -13.30 1.39 -5.90
CA ASP A 76 -14.60 2.03 -6.02
C ASP A 76 -15.17 2.55 -4.69
N SER A 77 -14.71 2.01 -3.57
CA SER A 77 -15.14 2.40 -2.23
C SER A 77 -14.07 3.19 -1.46
N THR A 78 -12.84 3.26 -1.97
CA THR A 78 -11.69 3.84 -1.25
C THR A 78 -11.94 5.29 -0.83
N ALA A 79 -12.34 6.17 -1.74
CA ALA A 79 -12.54 7.59 -1.47
C ALA A 79 -13.69 7.82 -0.48
N THR A 80 -14.82 7.12 -0.65
CA THR A 80 -15.97 7.21 0.26
C THR A 80 -15.58 6.80 1.69
N ILE A 81 -14.89 5.67 1.84
CA ILE A 81 -14.49 5.17 3.16
C ILE A 81 -13.55 6.14 3.87
N VAL A 82 -12.56 6.72 3.19
CA VAL A 82 -11.66 7.69 3.84
C VAL A 82 -12.37 9.00 4.18
N GLY A 83 -13.34 9.41 3.36
CA GLY A 83 -14.16 10.60 3.59
C GLY A 83 -14.94 10.54 4.91
N GLU A 84 -15.42 9.35 5.31
CA GLU A 84 -16.08 9.12 6.60
C GLU A 84 -15.18 9.45 7.81
N PHE A 85 -13.86 9.41 7.62
CA PHE A 85 -12.85 9.63 8.66
C PHE A 85 -12.01 10.90 8.41
N ALA A 86 -12.46 11.82 7.57
CA ALA A 86 -11.68 12.98 7.16
C ALA A 86 -11.11 13.80 8.33
N SER A 87 -11.90 13.98 9.40
CA SER A 87 -11.45 14.71 10.59
C SER A 87 -10.36 13.97 11.38
N GLN A 88 -10.46 12.63 11.50
CA GLN A 88 -9.47 11.81 12.21
C GLN A 88 -8.18 11.62 11.42
N LEU A 89 -8.25 11.72 10.10
CA LEU A 89 -7.13 11.61 9.17
C LEU A 89 -6.39 12.95 8.96
N ALA A 90 -6.95 14.06 9.41
CA ALA A 90 -6.33 15.38 9.26
C ALA A 90 -4.89 15.41 9.82
N GLY A 91 -3.94 15.90 9.02
CA GLY A 91 -2.51 15.97 9.33
C GLY A 91 -1.74 14.64 9.21
N LYS A 92 -2.43 13.52 9.03
CA LYS A 92 -1.78 12.20 8.93
C LYS A 92 -1.32 11.89 7.50
N ILE A 93 -0.34 10.99 7.41
CA ILE A 93 0.02 10.34 6.15
C ILE A 93 -0.98 9.22 5.87
N VAL A 94 -1.58 9.26 4.68
CA VAL A 94 -2.53 8.25 4.19
C VAL A 94 -1.99 7.64 2.90
N VAL A 95 -1.62 6.36 2.96
CA VAL A 95 -1.10 5.61 1.82
C VAL A 95 -2.23 4.87 1.13
N THR A 96 -2.45 5.09 -0.16
CA THR A 96 -3.40 4.30 -0.94
C THR A 96 -2.70 3.28 -1.82
N MET A 97 -3.15 2.02 -1.74
CA MET A 97 -2.72 0.90 -2.60
C MET A 97 -3.76 0.60 -3.70
N ALA A 98 -4.79 1.44 -3.85
CA ALA A 98 -5.88 1.17 -4.77
C ALA A 98 -5.46 1.38 -6.24
N ASN A 99 -6.01 0.54 -7.11
CA ASN A 99 -5.87 0.67 -8.57
C ASN A 99 -7.26 0.61 -9.19
N ALA A 100 -7.63 1.62 -9.97
CA ALA A 100 -8.89 1.63 -10.72
C ALA A 100 -8.79 0.69 -11.92
N LEU A 101 -9.19 -0.56 -11.72
CA LEU A 101 -9.10 -1.62 -12.72
C LEU A 101 -10.45 -2.31 -12.90
N VAL A 102 -10.73 -2.71 -14.13
CA VAL A 102 -11.87 -3.58 -14.46
C VAL A 102 -11.39 -4.82 -15.21
N LYS A 103 -12.01 -5.96 -14.93
CA LYS A 103 -11.75 -7.18 -15.69
C LYS A 103 -12.77 -7.30 -16.82
N VAL A 104 -12.29 -7.28 -18.07
CA VAL A 104 -13.09 -7.47 -19.26
C VAL A 104 -12.66 -8.76 -19.94
N GLY A 105 -13.50 -9.78 -19.86
CA GLY A 105 -13.13 -11.13 -20.32
C GLY A 105 -11.91 -11.69 -19.58
N LYS A 106 -10.78 -11.83 -20.27
CA LYS A 106 -9.52 -12.33 -19.70
C LYS A 106 -8.49 -11.21 -19.44
N GLU A 107 -8.86 -9.96 -19.68
CA GLU A 107 -7.95 -8.82 -19.60
C GLU A 107 -8.28 -7.91 -18.42
N PHE A 108 -7.25 -7.28 -17.86
CA PHE A 108 -7.38 -6.20 -16.91
C PHE A 108 -7.17 -4.87 -17.65
N GLN A 109 -8.15 -3.98 -17.54
CA GLN A 109 -8.09 -2.66 -18.16
C GLN A 109 -8.07 -1.59 -17.09
N PRO A 110 -7.19 -0.57 -17.20
CA PRO A 110 -7.21 0.57 -16.31
C PRO A 110 -8.44 1.44 -16.59
N LEU A 111 -9.02 1.95 -15.52
CA LEU A 111 -10.04 2.99 -15.56
C LEU A 111 -9.40 4.31 -15.18
N VAL A 112 -9.89 5.40 -15.75
CA VAL A 112 -9.48 6.76 -15.38
C VAL A 112 -10.59 7.37 -14.52
N PRO A 113 -10.38 7.49 -13.20
CA PRO A 113 -11.34 8.15 -12.33
C PRO A 113 -11.52 9.64 -12.70
N PRO A 114 -12.63 10.30 -12.31
CA PRO A 114 -12.90 11.70 -12.68
C PRO A 114 -11.80 12.69 -12.28
N ARG A 115 -11.01 12.40 -11.25
CA ARG A 115 -9.86 13.21 -10.82
C ARG A 115 -8.52 12.70 -11.32
N GLY A 116 -8.52 11.82 -12.30
CA GLY A 116 -7.33 11.23 -12.92
C GLY A 116 -6.85 9.94 -12.24
N SER A 117 -6.82 9.88 -10.91
CA SER A 117 -6.36 8.70 -10.16
C SER A 117 -7.18 8.50 -8.89
N ILE A 118 -7.12 7.30 -8.30
CA ILE A 118 -7.72 7.05 -6.98
C ILE A 118 -7.02 7.86 -5.90
N ALA A 119 -5.70 7.97 -5.95
CA ALA A 119 -4.95 8.79 -5.00
C ALA A 119 -5.37 10.26 -5.04
N ALA A 120 -5.58 10.84 -6.23
CA ALA A 120 -6.09 12.20 -6.37
C ALA A 120 -7.53 12.35 -5.87
N HIS A 121 -8.35 11.30 -6.04
CA HIS A 121 -9.71 11.28 -5.50
C HIS A 121 -9.69 11.24 -3.96
N VAL A 122 -8.87 10.36 -3.39
CA VAL A 122 -8.65 10.29 -1.93
C VAL A 122 -8.16 11.63 -1.39
N GLN A 123 -7.16 12.28 -2.03
CA GLN A 123 -6.66 13.58 -1.58
C GLN A 123 -7.75 14.66 -1.56
N ALA A 124 -8.69 14.60 -2.49
CA ALA A 124 -9.79 15.55 -2.53
C ALA A 124 -10.83 15.31 -1.40
N GLU A 125 -11.07 14.06 -0.99
CA GLU A 125 -11.98 13.72 0.11
C GLU A 125 -11.37 14.04 1.48
N ILE A 126 -10.03 13.96 1.60
CA ILE A 126 -9.31 14.24 2.85
C ILE A 126 -8.24 15.33 2.63
N PRO A 127 -8.63 16.57 2.32
CA PRO A 127 -7.71 17.62 1.87
C PRO A 127 -6.66 18.05 2.93
N LEU A 128 -6.91 17.76 4.19
CA LEU A 128 -5.98 18.05 5.29
C LEU A 128 -4.99 16.93 5.59
N SER A 129 -5.07 15.80 4.87
CA SER A 129 -4.16 14.67 5.00
C SER A 129 -3.06 14.74 3.94
N LYS A 130 -1.97 14.01 4.17
CA LYS A 130 -0.85 13.88 3.24
C LYS A 130 -0.97 12.56 2.49
N VAL A 131 -1.60 12.57 1.31
CA VAL A 131 -1.85 11.35 0.55
C VAL A 131 -0.61 10.92 -0.24
N VAL A 132 -0.31 9.64 -0.15
CA VAL A 132 0.78 8.96 -0.88
C VAL A 132 0.18 7.81 -1.68
N ALA A 133 0.48 7.73 -2.97
CA ALA A 133 0.23 6.53 -3.76
C ALA A 133 1.48 5.63 -3.71
N ALA A 134 1.34 4.42 -3.15
CA ALA A 134 2.43 3.47 -3.01
C ALA A 134 1.91 2.05 -2.77
N LEU A 135 2.81 1.04 -2.91
CA LEU A 135 2.56 -0.37 -2.59
C LEU A 135 1.56 -1.09 -3.52
N GLN A 136 0.91 -0.41 -4.43
CA GLN A 136 -0.11 -0.94 -5.34
C GLN A 136 0.44 -1.98 -6.32
N HIS A 137 1.74 -2.04 -6.52
CA HIS A 137 2.41 -2.98 -7.44
C HIS A 137 2.83 -4.28 -6.77
N LEU A 138 2.78 -4.36 -5.44
CA LEU A 138 3.24 -5.54 -4.72
C LEU A 138 2.25 -6.70 -4.87
N PRO A 139 2.70 -7.87 -5.31
CA PRO A 139 1.82 -9.03 -5.42
C PRO A 139 1.32 -9.48 -4.05
N ALA A 140 -0.01 -9.46 -3.83
CA ALA A 140 -0.62 -9.77 -2.54
C ALA A 140 -0.20 -11.14 -1.97
N LYS A 141 -0.02 -12.15 -2.84
CA LYS A 141 0.44 -13.47 -2.43
C LYS A 141 1.88 -13.48 -1.95
N GLU A 142 2.74 -12.65 -2.55
CA GLU A 142 4.14 -12.50 -2.13
C GLU A 142 4.23 -11.74 -0.80
N LEU A 143 3.41 -10.71 -0.62
CA LEU A 143 3.28 -10.03 0.67
C LEU A 143 2.92 -11.00 1.79
N GLY A 144 1.98 -11.92 1.54
CA GLY A 144 1.49 -12.89 2.53
C GLY A 144 2.42 -14.07 2.80
N ASN A 145 3.54 -14.22 2.09
CA ASN A 145 4.48 -15.34 2.28
C ASN A 145 5.79 -14.85 2.91
N LEU A 146 5.98 -15.08 4.21
CA LEU A 146 7.17 -14.64 4.95
C LEU A 146 8.42 -15.51 4.71
N ASN A 147 8.31 -16.62 3.96
CA ASN A 147 9.45 -17.51 3.70
C ASN A 147 10.48 -16.93 2.71
N HIS A 148 10.16 -15.86 2.01
CA HIS A 148 11.06 -15.20 1.06
C HIS A 148 10.84 -13.69 1.00
N HIS A 149 11.79 -12.98 0.46
CA HIS A 149 11.72 -11.53 0.25
C HIS A 149 10.72 -11.17 -0.85
N VAL A 150 10.22 -9.94 -0.81
CA VAL A 150 9.43 -9.37 -1.92
C VAL A 150 10.38 -8.58 -2.80
N ASP A 151 10.93 -9.22 -3.84
CA ASP A 151 11.89 -8.56 -4.74
C ASP A 151 11.16 -7.59 -5.69
N SER A 152 11.06 -6.33 -5.28
CA SER A 152 10.29 -5.30 -6.00
C SER A 152 10.78 -3.89 -5.73
N ASP A 153 10.71 -3.04 -6.75
CA ASP A 153 10.70 -1.61 -6.56
C ASP A 153 9.29 -1.15 -6.16
N VAL A 154 9.21 -0.27 -5.18
CA VAL A 154 7.97 0.37 -4.75
C VAL A 154 7.98 1.81 -5.24
N LEU A 155 7.18 2.07 -6.26
CA LEU A 155 7.04 3.39 -6.85
C LEU A 155 6.15 4.25 -5.96
N ILE A 156 6.66 5.39 -5.50
CA ILE A 156 6.01 6.25 -4.50
C ILE A 156 5.82 7.64 -5.09
N CYS A 157 4.62 8.20 -5.03
CA CYS A 157 4.38 9.59 -5.39
C CYS A 157 3.43 10.29 -4.41
N SER A 158 3.69 11.59 -4.19
CA SER A 158 2.89 12.46 -3.32
C SER A 158 3.20 13.92 -3.61
N ASP A 159 2.29 14.84 -3.24
CA ASP A 159 2.59 16.26 -3.23
C ASP A 159 3.29 16.72 -1.92
N HIS A 160 3.53 15.79 -0.99
CA HIS A 160 4.14 16.01 0.32
C HIS A 160 5.50 15.29 0.42
N PRO A 161 6.64 15.98 0.20
CA PRO A 161 7.96 15.34 0.21
C PRO A 161 8.28 14.57 1.49
N GLU A 162 7.93 15.12 2.65
CA GLU A 162 8.12 14.48 3.95
C GLU A 162 7.31 13.17 4.12
N ALA A 163 6.17 13.07 3.43
CA ALA A 163 5.39 11.84 3.41
C ALA A 163 6.03 10.78 2.51
N ILE A 164 6.66 11.20 1.41
CA ILE A 164 7.46 10.29 0.57
C ILE A 164 8.63 9.72 1.37
N GLU A 165 9.37 10.57 2.10
CA GLU A 165 10.48 10.14 2.95
C GLU A 165 10.02 9.10 3.98
N THR A 166 8.96 9.41 4.74
CA THR A 166 8.42 8.50 5.76
C THR A 166 7.98 7.15 5.16
N VAL A 167 7.30 7.16 4.01
CA VAL A 167 6.85 5.93 3.36
C VAL A 167 8.02 5.17 2.76
N SER A 168 9.06 5.85 2.26
CA SER A 168 10.29 5.23 1.78
C SER A 168 11.01 4.47 2.89
N ASP A 169 11.16 5.08 4.06
CA ASP A 169 11.75 4.43 5.25
C ASP A 169 10.99 3.16 5.66
N ILE A 170 9.65 3.20 5.56
CA ILE A 170 8.82 2.03 5.85
C ILE A 170 9.06 0.93 4.81
N VAL A 171 9.08 1.28 3.54
CA VAL A 171 9.26 0.33 2.43
C VAL A 171 10.64 -0.32 2.49
N GLU A 172 11.69 0.44 2.81
CA GLU A 172 13.06 -0.06 2.90
C GLU A 172 13.23 -1.15 3.97
N ARG A 173 12.41 -1.11 5.02
CA ARG A 173 12.40 -2.15 6.05
C ARG A 173 11.69 -3.44 5.62
N ILE A 174 11.01 -3.46 4.48
CA ILE A 174 10.42 -4.69 3.94
C ILE A 174 11.48 -5.40 3.10
N PRO A 175 11.95 -6.59 3.51
CA PRO A 175 13.04 -7.27 2.84
C PRO A 175 12.79 -7.50 1.35
N GLY A 176 13.70 -7.00 0.52
CA GLY A 176 13.67 -7.08 -0.95
C GLY A 176 12.95 -5.92 -1.64
N CYS A 177 12.23 -5.07 -0.91
CA CYS A 177 11.63 -3.86 -1.45
C CYS A 177 12.65 -2.72 -1.53
N ARG A 178 12.61 -1.96 -2.64
CA ARG A 178 13.38 -0.74 -2.84
C ARG A 178 12.43 0.42 -3.11
N PRO A 179 12.36 1.46 -2.26
CA PRO A 179 11.52 2.62 -2.50
C PRO A 179 12.09 3.48 -3.64
N LEU A 180 11.23 3.96 -4.52
CA LEU A 180 11.59 4.89 -5.58
C LEU A 180 10.62 6.07 -5.60
N ASN A 181 11.15 7.26 -5.32
CA ASN A 181 10.38 8.50 -5.44
C ASN A 181 10.11 8.80 -6.92
N THR A 182 8.85 8.80 -7.31
CA THR A 182 8.39 9.09 -8.68
C THR A 182 7.75 10.47 -8.80
N GLY A 183 7.96 11.35 -7.81
CA GLY A 183 7.54 12.74 -7.85
C GLY A 183 6.14 12.99 -7.30
N ARG A 184 5.42 13.89 -7.95
CA ARG A 184 4.13 14.41 -7.46
C ARG A 184 2.99 13.41 -7.62
N LEU A 185 1.91 13.63 -6.86
CA LEU A 185 0.69 12.81 -6.87
C LEU A 185 0.04 12.73 -8.26
N SER A 186 0.31 13.69 -9.15
CA SER A 186 -0.11 13.62 -10.57
C SER A 186 0.38 12.37 -11.32
N ASN A 187 1.48 11.74 -10.86
CA ASN A 187 1.99 10.51 -11.44
C ASN A 187 1.21 9.26 -10.98
N ALA A 188 0.33 9.39 -9.98
CA ALA A 188 -0.45 8.26 -9.49
C ALA A 188 -1.29 7.57 -10.58
N LEU A 189 -1.84 8.33 -11.54
CA LEU A 189 -2.58 7.73 -12.68
C LEU A 189 -1.74 6.69 -13.43
N ALA A 190 -0.50 7.04 -13.78
CA ALA A 190 0.38 6.14 -14.52
C ALA A 190 0.76 4.91 -13.67
N LEU A 191 1.02 5.11 -12.39
CA LEU A 191 1.37 4.03 -11.47
C LEU A 191 0.19 3.07 -11.26
N GLU A 192 -1.00 3.59 -11.01
CA GLU A 192 -2.22 2.78 -10.86
C GLU A 192 -2.53 1.98 -12.14
N ALA A 193 -2.46 2.63 -13.30
CA ALA A 193 -2.71 2.00 -14.60
C ALA A 193 -1.68 0.91 -14.95
N PHE A 194 -0.41 1.10 -14.57
CA PHE A 194 0.65 0.13 -14.82
C PHE A 194 0.37 -1.23 -14.17
N THR A 195 -0.37 -1.27 -13.08
CA THR A 195 -0.79 -2.52 -12.43
C THR A 195 -1.59 -3.42 -13.38
N ALA A 196 -2.39 -2.85 -14.31
CA ALA A 196 -3.10 -3.65 -15.31
C ALA A 196 -2.13 -4.45 -16.19
N VAL A 197 -1.02 -3.83 -16.61
CA VAL A 197 0.01 -4.49 -17.42
C VAL A 197 0.63 -5.65 -16.66
N MET A 198 1.00 -5.44 -15.39
CA MET A 198 1.59 -6.51 -14.56
C MET A 198 0.63 -7.66 -14.33
N LEU A 199 -0.65 -7.39 -14.08
CA LEU A 199 -1.67 -8.43 -13.94
C LEU A 199 -1.83 -9.23 -15.25
N GLN A 200 -1.77 -8.55 -16.40
CA GLN A 200 -1.82 -9.21 -17.70
C GLN A 200 -0.60 -10.10 -17.95
N MET A 201 0.59 -9.63 -17.54
CA MET A 201 1.81 -10.44 -17.56
C MET A 201 1.69 -11.68 -16.65
N ASN A 202 1.12 -11.52 -15.46
CA ASN A 202 0.87 -12.65 -14.55
C ASN A 202 0.01 -13.74 -15.19
N VAL A 203 -1.05 -13.35 -15.91
CA VAL A 203 -1.92 -14.27 -16.65
C VAL A 203 -1.16 -14.97 -17.77
N ARG A 204 -0.40 -14.20 -18.57
CA ARG A 204 0.32 -14.69 -19.75
C ARG A 204 1.47 -15.64 -19.38
N TYR A 205 2.28 -15.27 -18.40
CA TYR A 205 3.49 -16.00 -18.01
C TYR A 205 3.27 -16.93 -16.81
N LYS A 206 2.04 -17.00 -16.28
CA LYS A 206 1.67 -17.84 -15.12
C LYS A 206 2.58 -17.62 -13.92
N THR A 207 2.91 -16.37 -13.65
CA THR A 207 3.82 -15.94 -12.58
C THR A 207 3.25 -14.75 -11.80
N ARG A 208 4.06 -14.16 -10.94
CA ARG A 208 3.75 -12.95 -10.18
C ARG A 208 4.87 -11.96 -10.40
N VAL A 209 4.67 -11.07 -11.37
CA VAL A 209 5.66 -10.03 -11.67
C VAL A 209 5.57 -8.89 -10.68
N ALA A 210 6.71 -8.28 -10.41
CA ALA A 210 6.85 -7.02 -9.69
C ALA A 210 7.83 -6.12 -10.48
N PRO A 211 7.75 -4.80 -10.35
CA PRO A 211 8.65 -3.93 -11.09
C PRO A 211 10.07 -3.97 -10.50
N ARG A 212 11.05 -3.89 -11.40
CA ARG A 212 12.45 -3.67 -11.05
C ARG A 212 13.06 -2.73 -12.09
N MET A 213 13.33 -1.49 -11.71
CA MET A 213 13.87 -0.47 -12.58
C MET A 213 15.38 -0.61 -12.67
N THR A 214 15.91 -0.68 -13.89
CA THR A 214 17.34 -0.73 -14.18
C THR A 214 17.84 0.63 -14.68
N GLY A 215 19.16 0.85 -14.65
CA GLY A 215 19.77 2.09 -15.12
C GLY A 215 19.67 3.26 -14.15
N LEU A 216 19.13 3.04 -12.97
CA LEU A 216 19.19 4.02 -11.89
C LEU A 216 20.63 3.98 -11.33
N PRO A 217 21.31 5.12 -11.13
CA PRO A 217 22.56 5.16 -10.38
C PRO A 217 22.30 4.68 -8.94
N ASP A 218 23.36 4.39 -8.18
CA ASP A 218 23.26 4.22 -6.73
C ASP A 218 22.73 5.52 -6.15
N ILE A 219 21.43 5.59 -6.01
CA ILE A 219 20.69 6.75 -5.53
C ILE A 219 20.38 6.49 -4.07
N ASP A 220 20.51 7.52 -3.24
CA ASP A 220 19.78 7.59 -1.99
C ASP A 220 18.28 7.49 -2.32
N PRO A 221 17.61 6.39 -2.01
CA PRO A 221 16.22 6.17 -2.40
C PRO A 221 15.27 7.19 -1.78
N ILE A 222 15.68 7.84 -0.69
CA ILE A 222 14.88 8.79 0.08
C ILE A 222 14.92 10.17 -0.56
N SER A 223 16.11 10.71 -0.83
CA SER A 223 16.27 12.07 -1.33
C SER A 223 16.19 12.19 -2.85
N GLY A 224 16.30 11.09 -3.58
CA GLY A 224 16.44 11.09 -5.05
C GLY A 224 17.71 11.79 -5.53
N ARG A 225 18.66 12.06 -4.64
CA ARG A 225 19.96 12.68 -4.96
C ARG A 225 20.97 11.60 -5.28
N ASN A 226 21.76 11.84 -6.34
CA ASN A 226 22.90 10.98 -6.62
C ASN A 226 23.78 10.89 -5.36
N LEU A 227 23.97 9.67 -4.85
CA LEU A 227 25.07 9.42 -3.95
C LEU A 227 26.33 9.77 -4.76
N LYS A 228 26.97 10.88 -4.44
CA LYS A 228 28.26 11.22 -5.05
C LYS A 228 29.20 10.07 -4.71
N ILE A 229 29.64 9.39 -5.76
CA ILE A 229 30.81 8.50 -5.72
C ILE A 229 32.02 9.33 -5.30
#